data_8115a93c313041b8d6c69baf88ccb372
#
_entry.id   8115a93c313041b8d6c69baf88ccb372
#
_cell.length_a   1.000
_cell.length_b   1.000
_cell.length_c   1.000
_cell.angle_alpha   90.00
_cell.angle_beta   90.00
_cell.angle_gamma   90.00
#
_symmetry.space_group_name_H-M   'P 1'
#
loop_
_entity.id
_entity.type
_entity.pdbx_description
1 polymer ?
#
loop_
_entity_poly.entity_id
_entity_poly.type
_entity_poly.pdbx_seq_one_letter_code
_entity_poly.pdbx_strand_id
1 'polypeptide(L)'
;MHLPESGTVLYPFRENCRHEVSRLKARFCEWLGEQLPEGLTFRNDVGICVSDALPLICPDMVILVDERPDVRIAVEIDEPFDPCTRAPQHYLTCGDDYRDGLLARLGWTVVRLAERQVWNHHQACADYLIELLKARVPHLSFPQLSEKPLPPVKRWTKMEAQKMAARAQIINTAPSTNEPQYSTMTPAEHQCMAQMKPFPRTADMQEKMATFKDAGRYEQDAHIDFEPYEHIYIYQGRQRLLPVSSLVGYFFECFNPLAAAERQWQNKGIPVEEALDHWDRIGTMASEVGTFVHAQTENYFRDGTFETVYPFCYRGETEEISVEKEKQHFLQFVKDYAILPYRQEWPVYDTTLNIAGTIDLICQEDDGEFTIYDWKRSAKVVNAQGQPITEGFNGKMSLNGINLPDTSFYHYCLQQNLYRYMLETHYGIRVRAMNLVVLCADYPSYYVAQVPKMDEVISQIIGICQREDLGHRLLT
;
A
#
# COMPACT_ATOMS: atom_id res chain seq x y z
N MET A 1 7.62 -15.37 -23.36
CA MET A 1 7.12 -16.67 -22.89
C MET A 1 8.32 -17.59 -22.70
N HIS A 2 8.43 -18.23 -21.54
CA HIS A 2 9.46 -19.24 -21.23
C HIS A 2 8.80 -20.60 -21.12
N LEU A 3 9.39 -21.59 -21.76
CA LEU A 3 8.95 -22.98 -21.74
C LEU A 3 9.86 -23.80 -20.83
N PRO A 4 9.34 -24.84 -20.14
CA PRO A 4 10.17 -25.76 -19.37
C PRO A 4 11.15 -26.53 -20.28
N GLU A 5 12.33 -26.80 -19.74
CA GLU A 5 13.32 -27.64 -20.41
C GLU A 5 12.85 -29.10 -20.47
N SER A 6 13.26 -29.82 -21.49
CA SER A 6 12.94 -31.24 -21.61
C SER A 6 13.55 -32.04 -20.45
N GLY A 7 12.75 -32.89 -19.82
CA GLY A 7 13.17 -33.67 -18.65
C GLY A 7 13.13 -32.93 -17.31
N THR A 8 12.54 -31.74 -17.29
CA THR A 8 12.36 -30.96 -16.05
C THR A 8 11.51 -31.70 -15.02
N VAL A 9 11.95 -31.69 -13.76
CA VAL A 9 11.18 -32.21 -12.63
C VAL A 9 10.21 -31.15 -12.17
N LEU A 10 8.93 -31.54 -11.99
CA LEU A 10 7.91 -30.64 -11.44
C LEU A 10 8.08 -30.48 -9.95
N TYR A 11 8.18 -29.25 -9.50
CA TYR A 11 8.27 -28.92 -8.08
C TYR A 11 6.89 -28.59 -7.50
N PRO A 12 6.65 -28.92 -6.20
CA PRO A 12 5.43 -28.62 -5.53
C PRO A 12 5.21 -27.09 -5.39
N PHE A 13 3.97 -26.70 -5.28
CA PHE A 13 3.57 -25.33 -4.95
C PHE A 13 2.66 -25.37 -3.71
N ARG A 14 2.55 -24.23 -3.03
CA ARG A 14 1.64 -24.02 -1.91
C ARG A 14 0.45 -23.18 -2.39
N GLU A 15 -0.73 -23.53 -1.91
CA GLU A 15 -1.95 -22.77 -2.14
C GLU A 15 -2.23 -21.81 -0.98
N ASN A 16 -3.13 -20.85 -1.19
CA ASN A 16 -3.50 -19.82 -0.22
C ASN A 16 -2.31 -18.95 0.25
N CYS A 17 -1.36 -18.74 -0.65
CA CYS A 17 -0.28 -17.77 -0.45
C CYS A 17 -0.79 -16.39 -0.82
N ARG A 18 -0.91 -15.50 0.16
CA ARG A 18 -1.31 -14.11 -0.09
C ARG A 18 -0.15 -13.33 -0.67
N HIS A 19 -0.41 -12.56 -1.71
CA HIS A 19 0.47 -11.53 -2.26
C HIS A 19 -0.38 -10.37 -2.78
N GLU A 20 0.20 -9.17 -2.79
CA GLU A 20 -0.48 -8.00 -3.32
C GLU A 20 -0.72 -8.15 -4.82
N VAL A 21 -1.95 -7.91 -5.23
CA VAL A 21 -2.35 -7.92 -6.63
C VAL A 21 -3.03 -6.59 -6.94
N SER A 22 -2.53 -5.85 -7.95
CA SER A 22 -3.17 -4.60 -8.36
C SER A 22 -4.61 -4.83 -8.82
N ARG A 23 -5.45 -3.78 -8.75
CA ARG A 23 -6.85 -3.86 -9.19
C ARG A 23 -7.01 -4.38 -10.62
N LEU A 24 -6.12 -3.97 -11.52
CA LEU A 24 -6.15 -4.43 -12.90
C LEU A 24 -5.90 -5.93 -12.96
N LYS A 25 -4.88 -6.41 -12.25
CA LYS A 25 -4.53 -7.82 -12.14
C LYS A 25 -5.70 -8.63 -11.57
N ALA A 26 -6.27 -8.18 -10.44
CA ALA A 26 -7.41 -8.84 -9.82
C ALA A 26 -8.64 -8.93 -10.74
N ARG A 27 -9.00 -7.83 -11.41
CA ARG A 27 -10.13 -7.81 -12.36
C ARG A 27 -9.89 -8.70 -13.58
N PHE A 28 -8.68 -8.66 -14.11
CA PHE A 28 -8.33 -9.51 -15.24
C PHE A 28 -8.36 -10.98 -14.84
N CYS A 29 -7.87 -11.32 -13.64
CA CYS A 29 -7.94 -12.65 -13.08
C CYS A 29 -9.38 -13.15 -12.96
N GLU A 30 -10.26 -12.37 -12.32
CA GLU A 30 -11.67 -12.73 -12.12
C GLU A 30 -12.36 -12.94 -13.49
N TRP A 31 -12.21 -11.97 -14.39
CA TRP A 31 -12.77 -12.03 -15.73
C TRP A 31 -12.22 -13.19 -16.56
N LEU A 32 -10.91 -13.45 -16.53
CA LEU A 32 -10.29 -14.58 -17.26
C LEU A 32 -10.78 -15.92 -16.73
N GLY A 33 -10.93 -16.07 -15.41
CA GLY A 33 -11.47 -17.27 -14.79
C GLY A 33 -12.88 -17.63 -15.29
N GLU A 34 -13.71 -16.62 -15.63
CA GLU A 34 -15.03 -16.82 -16.23
C GLU A 34 -14.98 -17.26 -17.71
N GLN A 35 -13.85 -17.03 -18.40
CA GLN A 35 -13.69 -17.38 -19.81
C GLN A 35 -13.08 -18.78 -20.03
N LEU A 36 -12.48 -19.35 -18.99
CA LEU A 36 -11.82 -20.65 -19.10
C LEU A 36 -12.82 -21.79 -18.96
N PRO A 37 -12.61 -22.90 -19.75
CA PRO A 37 -13.49 -24.06 -19.68
C PRO A 37 -13.33 -24.85 -18.38
N GLU A 38 -14.32 -25.70 -18.10
CA GLU A 38 -14.23 -26.72 -17.05
C GLU A 38 -13.00 -27.64 -17.27
N GLY A 39 -12.38 -28.09 -16.17
CA GLY A 39 -11.16 -28.90 -16.19
C GLY A 39 -9.87 -28.06 -16.12
N LEU A 40 -9.99 -26.72 -15.97
CA LEU A 40 -8.90 -25.83 -15.65
C LEU A 40 -9.14 -25.18 -14.28
N THR A 41 -8.14 -25.26 -13.44
CA THR A 41 -8.14 -24.55 -12.16
C THR A 41 -7.32 -23.26 -12.31
N PHE A 42 -7.97 -22.17 -12.02
CA PHE A 42 -7.39 -20.83 -12.06
C PHE A 42 -7.18 -20.29 -10.65
N ARG A 43 -5.97 -19.80 -10.34
CA ARG A 43 -5.63 -19.31 -8.99
C ARG A 43 -4.70 -18.11 -9.05
N ASN A 44 -4.87 -17.19 -8.10
CA ASN A 44 -4.02 -16.01 -7.88
C ASN A 44 -3.37 -16.01 -6.48
N ASP A 45 -3.41 -17.13 -5.79
CA ASP A 45 -2.92 -17.31 -4.42
C ASP A 45 -1.93 -18.47 -4.30
N VAL A 46 -1.14 -18.70 -5.36
CA VAL A 46 -0.16 -19.79 -5.42
C VAL A 46 1.25 -19.27 -5.21
N GLY A 47 1.97 -19.91 -4.26
CA GLY A 47 3.39 -19.70 -4.05
C GLY A 47 4.20 -20.92 -4.52
N ILE A 48 5.14 -20.73 -5.43
CA ILE A 48 5.99 -21.81 -5.97
C ILE A 48 7.24 -21.96 -5.12
N CYS A 49 7.42 -23.14 -4.53
CA CYS A 49 8.59 -23.46 -3.72
C CYS A 49 9.77 -23.77 -4.63
N VAL A 50 10.81 -22.94 -4.58
CA VAL A 50 12.06 -23.14 -5.32
C VAL A 50 13.02 -24.00 -4.50
N SER A 51 13.14 -23.72 -3.22
CA SER A 51 13.87 -24.50 -2.21
C SER A 51 13.36 -24.12 -0.83
N ASP A 52 13.69 -24.91 0.18
CA ASP A 52 13.34 -24.61 1.58
C ASP A 52 14.06 -23.35 2.13
N ALA A 53 15.12 -22.93 1.46
CA ALA A 53 15.95 -21.79 1.85
C ALA A 53 15.60 -20.47 1.11
N LEU A 54 14.68 -20.49 0.16
CA LEU A 54 14.33 -19.32 -0.63
C LEU A 54 12.85 -18.96 -0.44
N PRO A 55 12.50 -17.66 -0.51
CA PRO A 55 11.12 -17.23 -0.46
C PRO A 55 10.31 -17.84 -1.62
N LEU A 56 8.99 -17.95 -1.41
CA LEU A 56 8.08 -18.42 -2.44
C LEU A 56 8.07 -17.43 -3.61
N ILE A 57 8.06 -17.96 -4.83
CA ILE A 57 7.76 -17.16 -6.02
C ILE A 57 6.24 -17.17 -6.19
N CYS A 58 5.61 -16.02 -6.05
CA CYS A 58 4.17 -15.85 -6.21
C CYS A 58 3.89 -15.17 -7.55
N PRO A 59 3.46 -15.92 -8.60
CA PRO A 59 2.99 -15.34 -9.83
C PRO A 59 1.68 -14.56 -9.62
N ASP A 60 1.39 -13.56 -10.45
CA ASP A 60 0.13 -12.84 -10.41
C ASP A 60 -1.08 -13.79 -10.55
N MET A 61 -0.92 -14.84 -11.34
CA MET A 61 -1.90 -15.91 -11.46
C MET A 61 -1.28 -17.19 -12.00
N VAL A 62 -1.93 -18.31 -11.75
CA VAL A 62 -1.58 -19.60 -12.34
C VAL A 62 -2.79 -20.27 -12.96
N ILE A 63 -2.54 -21.04 -14.03
CA ILE A 63 -3.53 -21.91 -14.66
C ILE A 63 -3.00 -23.34 -14.53
N LEU A 64 -3.79 -24.20 -13.93
CA LEU A 64 -3.51 -25.62 -13.73
C LEU A 64 -4.54 -26.44 -14.52
N VAL A 65 -4.11 -27.58 -15.02
CA VAL A 65 -4.99 -28.51 -15.76
C VAL A 65 -5.25 -29.72 -14.90
N ASP A 66 -6.50 -29.98 -14.53
CA ASP A 66 -6.87 -31.00 -13.52
C ASP A 66 -6.41 -32.39 -13.92
N GLU A 67 -6.57 -32.79 -15.18
CA GLU A 67 -6.17 -34.10 -15.70
C GLU A 67 -4.70 -34.17 -16.15
N ARG A 68 -4.02 -33.01 -16.23
CA ARG A 68 -2.65 -32.89 -16.71
C ARG A 68 -1.81 -32.03 -15.75
N PRO A 69 -1.44 -32.54 -14.59
CA PRO A 69 -0.67 -31.81 -13.58
C PRO A 69 0.73 -31.35 -14.07
N ASP A 70 1.19 -31.89 -15.19
CA ASP A 70 2.41 -31.47 -15.88
C ASP A 70 2.20 -30.18 -16.71
N VAL A 71 0.96 -29.77 -16.99
CA VAL A 71 0.65 -28.53 -17.68
C VAL A 71 0.33 -27.44 -16.63
N ARG A 72 1.31 -26.57 -16.37
CA ARG A 72 1.24 -25.49 -15.39
C ARG A 72 1.69 -24.21 -16.05
N ILE A 73 0.86 -23.17 -15.96
CA ILE A 73 1.16 -21.85 -16.53
C ILE A 73 1.21 -20.83 -15.42
N ALA A 74 2.31 -20.12 -15.27
CA ALA A 74 2.46 -18.96 -14.44
C ALA A 74 2.31 -17.72 -15.34
N VAL A 75 1.36 -16.85 -15.02
CA VAL A 75 1.12 -15.61 -15.76
C VAL A 75 1.55 -14.44 -14.90
N GLU A 76 2.37 -13.57 -15.44
CA GLU A 76 2.84 -12.34 -14.84
C GLU A 76 2.30 -11.15 -15.66
N ILE A 77 1.78 -10.15 -14.99
CA ILE A 77 1.35 -8.89 -15.60
C ILE A 77 2.37 -7.82 -15.27
N ASP A 78 3.16 -7.46 -16.28
CA ASP A 78 4.27 -6.54 -16.13
C ASP A 78 3.80 -5.09 -16.13
N GLU A 79 3.89 -4.43 -15.00
CA GLU A 79 3.74 -3.00 -14.82
C GLU A 79 5.11 -2.30 -15.01
N PRO A 80 5.21 -1.20 -15.75
CA PRO A 80 6.51 -0.57 -16.02
C PRO A 80 7.12 0.09 -14.78
N PHE A 81 6.29 0.40 -13.78
CA PHE A 81 6.72 1.01 -12.52
C PHE A 81 5.71 0.68 -11.42
N ASP A 82 6.16 0.66 -10.22
CA ASP A 82 5.32 0.54 -9.04
C ASP A 82 4.39 1.76 -8.91
N PRO A 83 3.09 1.60 -8.76
CA PRO A 83 2.15 2.71 -8.72
C PRO A 83 2.33 3.64 -7.52
N CYS A 84 2.84 3.13 -6.40
CA CYS A 84 3.03 3.90 -5.17
C CYS A 84 4.40 4.57 -5.12
N THR A 85 5.47 3.79 -5.34
CA THR A 85 6.86 4.28 -5.23
C THR A 85 7.39 4.90 -6.50
N ARG A 86 6.72 4.65 -7.65
CA ARG A 86 7.18 5.02 -9.00
C ARG A 86 8.52 4.38 -9.38
N ALA A 87 8.97 3.40 -8.62
CA ALA A 87 10.17 2.64 -8.94
C ALA A 87 9.97 1.85 -10.24
N PRO A 88 10.94 1.85 -11.17
CA PRO A 88 10.85 1.08 -12.39
C PRO A 88 10.82 -0.42 -12.09
N GLN A 89 9.90 -1.14 -12.72
CA GLN A 89 9.71 -2.58 -12.58
C GLN A 89 9.76 -3.27 -13.95
N HIS A 90 9.98 -4.57 -13.95
CA HIS A 90 9.90 -5.45 -15.12
C HIS A 90 10.66 -4.95 -16.36
N TYR A 91 11.78 -4.23 -16.16
CA TYR A 91 12.61 -3.76 -17.26
C TYR A 91 13.66 -4.82 -17.68
N LEU A 92 14.24 -4.67 -18.86
CA LEU A 92 15.10 -5.66 -19.54
C LEU A 92 16.21 -6.30 -18.66
N THR A 93 16.64 -5.66 -17.59
CA THR A 93 17.76 -6.14 -16.75
C THR A 93 17.39 -6.25 -15.26
N CYS A 94 16.10 -6.33 -14.93
CA CYS A 94 15.64 -6.39 -13.54
C CYS A 94 15.74 -7.78 -12.88
N GLY A 95 16.22 -8.80 -13.59
CA GLY A 95 16.31 -10.16 -13.06
C GLY A 95 15.12 -11.07 -13.38
N ASP A 96 14.07 -10.57 -14.04
CA ASP A 96 12.89 -11.35 -14.42
C ASP A 96 13.27 -12.55 -15.29
N ASP A 97 14.20 -12.38 -16.25
CA ASP A 97 14.63 -13.48 -17.12
C ASP A 97 15.27 -14.65 -16.34
N TYR A 98 16.01 -14.32 -15.26
CA TYR A 98 16.56 -15.35 -14.38
C TYR A 98 15.43 -16.07 -13.62
N ARG A 99 14.48 -15.31 -13.04
CA ARG A 99 13.31 -15.85 -12.33
C ARG A 99 12.45 -16.73 -13.24
N ASP A 100 12.18 -16.27 -14.46
CA ASP A 100 11.40 -17.00 -15.45
C ASP A 100 12.11 -18.28 -15.89
N GLY A 101 13.42 -18.22 -16.13
CA GLY A 101 14.24 -19.39 -16.44
C GLY A 101 14.28 -20.40 -15.29
N LEU A 102 14.25 -19.93 -14.03
CA LEU A 102 14.14 -20.79 -12.87
C LEU A 102 12.78 -21.49 -12.81
N LEU A 103 11.69 -20.75 -12.97
CA LEU A 103 10.34 -21.33 -13.02
C LEU A 103 10.19 -22.33 -14.17
N ALA A 104 10.73 -22.03 -15.34
CA ALA A 104 10.73 -22.95 -16.47
C ALA A 104 11.46 -24.27 -16.15
N ARG A 105 12.62 -24.21 -15.50
CA ARG A 105 13.35 -25.41 -15.04
C ARG A 105 12.58 -26.21 -13.99
N LEU A 106 11.70 -25.55 -13.23
CA LEU A 106 10.80 -26.18 -12.25
C LEU A 106 9.50 -26.73 -12.88
N GLY A 107 9.38 -26.71 -14.20
CA GLY A 107 8.24 -27.26 -14.93
C GLY A 107 7.09 -26.29 -15.17
N TRP A 108 7.30 -24.99 -14.96
CA TRP A 108 6.28 -23.97 -15.21
C TRP A 108 6.48 -23.33 -16.58
N THR A 109 5.38 -23.13 -17.31
CA THR A 109 5.38 -22.25 -18.48
C THR A 109 5.10 -20.83 -18.01
N VAL A 110 6.04 -19.92 -18.20
CA VAL A 110 5.88 -18.52 -17.78
C VAL A 110 5.42 -17.69 -18.98
N VAL A 111 4.34 -16.94 -18.77
CA VAL A 111 3.78 -15.99 -19.74
C VAL A 111 3.77 -14.61 -19.12
N ARG A 112 4.37 -13.63 -19.80
CA ARG A 112 4.34 -12.23 -19.38
C ARG A 112 3.45 -11.42 -20.30
N LEU A 113 2.54 -10.65 -19.69
CA LEU A 113 1.63 -9.72 -20.36
C LEU A 113 1.95 -8.33 -19.85
N ALA A 114 2.12 -7.35 -20.72
CA ALA A 114 2.29 -5.98 -20.27
C ALA A 114 0.95 -5.43 -19.75
N GLU A 115 0.97 -4.65 -18.67
CA GLU A 115 -0.21 -3.99 -18.09
C GLU A 115 -1.08 -3.33 -19.17
N ARG A 116 -0.48 -2.59 -20.09
CA ARG A 116 -1.19 -1.92 -21.17
C ARG A 116 -1.86 -2.89 -22.18
N GLN A 117 -1.36 -4.13 -22.35
CA GLN A 117 -2.03 -5.15 -23.15
C GLN A 117 -3.28 -5.63 -22.42
N VAL A 118 -3.18 -5.89 -21.14
CA VAL A 118 -4.33 -6.28 -20.31
C VAL A 118 -5.38 -5.16 -20.28
N TRP A 119 -4.96 -3.91 -20.13
CA TRP A 119 -5.87 -2.77 -20.11
C TRP A 119 -6.61 -2.54 -21.44
N ASN A 120 -5.89 -2.55 -22.56
CA ASN A 120 -6.45 -2.19 -23.87
C ASN A 120 -6.93 -3.39 -24.70
N HIS A 121 -6.43 -4.59 -24.41
CA HIS A 121 -6.60 -5.78 -25.25
C HIS A 121 -6.83 -7.04 -24.41
N HIS A 122 -7.58 -6.95 -23.30
CA HIS A 122 -7.80 -8.06 -22.36
C HIS A 122 -8.32 -9.34 -23.06
N GLN A 123 -9.24 -9.21 -24.04
CA GLN A 123 -9.73 -10.34 -24.83
C GLN A 123 -8.59 -11.01 -25.62
N ALA A 124 -7.73 -10.24 -26.28
CA ALA A 124 -6.61 -10.81 -27.02
C ALA A 124 -5.56 -11.44 -26.08
N CYS A 125 -5.41 -10.95 -24.84
CA CYS A 125 -4.59 -11.61 -23.82
C CYS A 125 -5.17 -12.98 -23.43
N ALA A 126 -6.48 -13.07 -23.22
CA ALA A 126 -7.16 -14.34 -22.96
C ALA A 126 -7.03 -15.31 -24.14
N ASP A 127 -7.27 -14.83 -25.35
CA ASP A 127 -7.13 -15.62 -26.58
C ASP A 127 -5.75 -16.22 -26.73
N TYR A 128 -4.71 -15.43 -26.42
CA TYR A 128 -3.33 -15.89 -26.44
C TYR A 128 -3.09 -17.03 -25.43
N LEU A 129 -3.63 -16.90 -24.19
CA LEU A 129 -3.52 -17.96 -23.18
C LEU A 129 -4.32 -19.20 -23.58
N ILE A 130 -5.52 -19.03 -24.14
CA ILE A 130 -6.34 -20.13 -24.65
C ILE A 130 -5.66 -20.84 -25.80
N GLU A 131 -5.03 -20.14 -26.75
CA GLU A 131 -4.28 -20.74 -27.84
C GLU A 131 -3.11 -21.57 -27.31
N LEU A 132 -2.40 -21.06 -26.31
CA LEU A 132 -1.33 -21.79 -25.63
C LEU A 132 -1.86 -23.07 -24.95
N LEU A 133 -3.01 -23.02 -24.31
CA LEU A 133 -3.65 -24.17 -23.67
C LEU A 133 -4.17 -25.18 -24.70
N LYS A 134 -4.81 -24.74 -25.77
CA LYS A 134 -5.25 -25.61 -26.89
C LYS A 134 -4.12 -26.46 -27.46
N ALA A 135 -2.92 -25.90 -27.56
CA ALA A 135 -1.75 -26.61 -28.02
C ALA A 135 -1.29 -27.74 -27.08
N ARG A 136 -1.65 -27.66 -25.79
CA ARG A 136 -1.24 -28.63 -24.74
C ARG A 136 -2.33 -29.59 -24.32
N VAL A 137 -3.57 -29.16 -24.35
CA VAL A 137 -4.75 -29.91 -23.91
C VAL A 137 -5.90 -29.81 -24.95
N PRO A 138 -5.68 -30.35 -26.18
CA PRO A 138 -6.59 -30.18 -27.31
C PRO A 138 -7.96 -30.86 -27.10
N HIS A 139 -8.12 -31.69 -26.10
CA HIS A 139 -9.36 -32.39 -25.78
C HIS A 139 -10.35 -31.54 -25.02
N LEU A 140 -9.94 -30.42 -24.43
CA LEU A 140 -10.83 -29.49 -23.75
C LEU A 140 -11.58 -28.60 -24.76
N SER A 141 -12.81 -28.26 -24.43
CA SER A 141 -13.65 -27.38 -25.25
C SER A 141 -13.39 -25.92 -24.88
N PHE A 142 -12.65 -25.23 -25.71
CA PHE A 142 -12.35 -23.81 -25.49
C PHE A 142 -13.33 -22.89 -26.22
N PRO A 143 -13.56 -21.66 -25.72
CA PRO A 143 -14.37 -20.66 -26.40
C PRO A 143 -13.76 -20.29 -27.77
N GLN A 144 -14.59 -19.71 -28.63
CA GLN A 144 -14.12 -19.19 -29.90
C GLN A 144 -13.22 -17.98 -29.68
N LEU A 145 -12.04 -18.01 -30.28
CA LEU A 145 -11.09 -16.91 -30.22
C LEU A 145 -11.56 -15.71 -31.06
N SER A 146 -11.16 -14.52 -30.65
CA SER A 146 -11.34 -13.34 -31.49
C SER A 146 -10.34 -13.41 -32.67
N GLU A 147 -10.69 -12.76 -33.78
CA GLU A 147 -9.79 -12.72 -34.96
C GLU A 147 -8.61 -11.77 -34.79
N LYS A 148 -8.53 -11.07 -33.67
CA LYS A 148 -7.52 -10.03 -33.44
C LYS A 148 -6.35 -10.60 -32.64
N PRO A 149 -5.15 -10.67 -33.24
CA PRO A 149 -3.95 -11.12 -32.52
C PRO A 149 -3.57 -10.12 -31.42
N LEU A 150 -2.97 -10.62 -30.36
CA LEU A 150 -2.45 -9.79 -29.28
C LEU A 150 -1.33 -8.88 -29.82
N PRO A 151 -1.44 -7.54 -29.76
CA PRO A 151 -0.40 -6.65 -30.23
C PRO A 151 0.90 -6.88 -29.46
N PRO A 152 2.04 -7.04 -30.14
CA PRO A 152 3.31 -7.23 -29.47
C PRO A 152 3.72 -5.98 -28.70
N VAL A 153 4.27 -6.16 -27.51
CA VAL A 153 4.85 -5.10 -26.69
C VAL A 153 6.33 -5.37 -26.51
N LYS A 154 7.16 -4.38 -26.88
CA LYS A 154 8.58 -4.43 -26.59
C LYS A 154 8.79 -4.21 -25.09
N ARG A 155 9.57 -5.06 -24.44
CA ARG A 155 10.02 -4.82 -23.07
C ARG A 155 10.79 -3.49 -23.00
N TRP A 156 10.50 -2.75 -21.97
CA TRP A 156 11.11 -1.43 -21.74
C TRP A 156 12.47 -1.56 -21.04
N THR A 157 13.30 -0.58 -21.27
CA THR A 157 14.51 -0.34 -20.48
C THR A 157 14.15 0.35 -19.16
N LYS A 158 15.05 0.32 -18.20
CA LYS A 158 14.89 1.04 -16.92
C LYS A 158 14.58 2.53 -17.15
N MET A 159 15.25 3.17 -18.09
CA MET A 159 15.04 4.57 -18.44
C MET A 159 13.66 4.82 -19.09
N GLU A 160 13.17 3.89 -19.92
CA GLU A 160 11.83 3.97 -20.49
C GLU A 160 10.75 3.84 -19.38
N ALA A 161 10.91 2.90 -18.44
CA ALA A 161 10.03 2.76 -17.28
C ALA A 161 10.00 4.03 -16.42
N GLN A 162 11.14 4.65 -16.15
CA GLN A 162 11.23 5.93 -15.45
C GLN A 162 10.50 7.06 -16.19
N LYS A 163 10.64 7.13 -17.53
CA LYS A 163 9.92 8.10 -18.35
C LYS A 163 8.41 7.85 -18.33
N MET A 164 7.97 6.60 -18.29
CA MET A 164 6.55 6.24 -18.17
C MET A 164 5.99 6.68 -16.81
N ALA A 165 6.71 6.42 -15.72
CA ALA A 165 6.37 6.88 -14.39
C ALA A 165 6.26 8.41 -14.29
N ALA A 166 7.22 9.13 -14.86
CA ALA A 166 7.23 10.60 -14.90
C ALA A 166 6.07 11.17 -15.75
N ARG A 167 5.75 10.55 -16.88
CA ARG A 167 4.61 10.96 -17.74
C ARG A 167 3.26 10.72 -17.05
N ALA A 168 3.11 9.61 -16.33
CA ALA A 168 1.92 9.33 -15.54
C ALA A 168 1.68 10.39 -14.46
N GLN A 169 2.73 10.95 -13.86
CA GLN A 169 2.63 12.11 -12.97
C GLN A 169 2.16 13.39 -13.69
N ILE A 170 2.69 13.66 -14.88
CA ILE A 170 2.36 14.85 -15.67
C ILE A 170 0.89 14.81 -16.14
N ILE A 171 0.38 13.66 -16.56
CA ILE A 171 -1.02 13.50 -16.98
C ILE A 171 -1.95 13.79 -15.80
N ASN A 172 -1.56 13.43 -14.59
CA ASN A 172 -2.31 13.68 -13.36
C ASN A 172 -2.19 15.15 -12.87
N THR A 173 -1.27 15.95 -13.44
CA THR A 173 -1.07 17.38 -13.06
C THR A 173 -1.57 18.37 -14.11
N ALA A 174 -2.07 17.91 -15.26
CA ALA A 174 -2.67 18.80 -16.25
C ALA A 174 -4.02 19.34 -15.75
N PRO A 175 -4.23 20.66 -15.67
CA PRO A 175 -5.48 21.22 -15.20
C PRO A 175 -6.62 20.85 -16.15
N SER A 176 -7.65 20.22 -15.61
CA SER A 176 -8.91 20.00 -16.28
C SER A 176 -9.56 21.37 -16.52
N THR A 177 -9.84 21.72 -17.79
CA THR A 177 -10.48 22.98 -18.19
C THR A 177 -12.00 22.99 -18.00
N ASN A 178 -12.55 22.07 -17.23
CA ASN A 178 -13.98 22.05 -16.92
C ASN A 178 -14.21 22.59 -15.50
N GLU A 179 -15.09 23.59 -15.42
CA GLU A 179 -15.55 24.18 -14.16
C GLU A 179 -16.12 23.11 -13.23
N PRO A 180 -15.81 23.15 -11.92
CA PRO A 180 -16.29 22.16 -10.97
C PRO A 180 -17.79 22.34 -10.74
N GLN A 181 -18.59 21.38 -11.15
CA GLN A 181 -19.92 21.19 -10.58
C GLN A 181 -19.75 20.51 -9.22
N TYR A 182 -20.17 21.19 -8.17
CA TYR A 182 -20.28 20.60 -6.82
C TYR A 182 -21.25 19.42 -6.87
N SER A 183 -20.74 18.23 -6.79
CA SER A 183 -21.51 16.99 -6.88
C SER A 183 -21.75 16.43 -5.49
N THR A 184 -22.91 16.73 -4.91
CA THR A 184 -23.61 15.71 -4.09
C THR A 184 -23.77 14.49 -4.98
N MET A 185 -23.43 13.29 -4.49
CA MET A 185 -23.58 12.03 -5.25
C MET A 185 -24.91 12.04 -6.02
N THR A 186 -24.80 11.87 -7.32
CA THR A 186 -25.98 11.81 -8.18
C THR A 186 -26.78 10.53 -7.91
N PRO A 187 -28.06 10.46 -8.21
CA PRO A 187 -28.82 9.23 -8.11
C PRO A 187 -28.19 8.06 -8.89
N ALA A 188 -27.48 8.35 -9.99
CA ALA A 188 -26.76 7.35 -10.77
C ALA A 188 -25.52 6.79 -10.02
N GLU A 189 -24.80 7.62 -9.28
CA GLU A 189 -23.66 7.19 -8.44
C GLU A 189 -24.13 6.38 -7.25
N HIS A 190 -25.25 6.76 -6.61
CA HIS A 190 -25.90 5.96 -5.58
C HIS A 190 -26.36 4.59 -6.12
N GLN A 191 -26.86 4.55 -7.35
CA GLN A 191 -27.29 3.31 -8.01
C GLN A 191 -26.08 2.45 -8.38
N CYS A 192 -24.99 3.05 -8.83
CA CYS A 192 -23.73 2.37 -9.11
C CYS A 192 -23.13 1.78 -7.81
N MET A 193 -23.10 2.54 -6.72
CA MET A 193 -22.66 2.06 -5.40
C MET A 193 -23.52 0.91 -4.88
N ALA A 194 -24.83 0.95 -5.10
CA ALA A 194 -25.77 -0.14 -4.71
C ALA A 194 -25.53 -1.44 -5.50
N GLN A 195 -24.95 -1.34 -6.70
CA GLN A 195 -24.62 -2.49 -7.56
C GLN A 195 -23.22 -3.07 -7.30
N MET A 196 -22.34 -2.35 -6.57
CA MET A 196 -21.04 -2.87 -6.20
C MET A 196 -21.19 -4.06 -5.23
N LYS A 197 -20.47 -5.16 -5.51
CA LYS A 197 -20.42 -6.30 -4.57
C LYS A 197 -19.74 -5.84 -3.27
N PRO A 198 -20.28 -6.20 -2.09
CA PRO A 198 -19.62 -5.93 -0.82
C PRO A 198 -18.26 -6.61 -0.76
N PHE A 199 -17.28 -5.93 -0.13
CA PHE A 199 -16.01 -6.56 0.20
C PHE A 199 -16.21 -7.61 1.30
N PRO A 200 -15.56 -8.79 1.20
CA PRO A 200 -15.62 -9.78 2.26
C PRO A 200 -14.89 -9.27 3.51
N ARG A 201 -15.54 -9.34 4.67
CA ARG A 201 -14.91 -9.03 5.96
C ARG A 201 -14.03 -10.19 6.40
N THR A 202 -12.73 -9.92 6.56
CA THR A 202 -11.78 -10.88 7.13
C THR A 202 -11.94 -10.98 8.66
N ALA A 203 -11.37 -12.04 9.26
CA ALA A 203 -11.34 -12.18 10.72
C ALA A 203 -10.59 -11.03 11.39
N ASP A 204 -9.50 -10.58 10.78
CA ASP A 204 -8.67 -9.48 11.27
C ASP A 204 -9.41 -8.13 11.23
N MET A 205 -10.20 -7.89 10.17
CA MET A 205 -11.10 -6.72 10.12
C MET A 205 -12.12 -6.76 11.25
N GLN A 206 -12.69 -7.93 11.54
CA GLN A 206 -13.67 -8.09 12.61
C GLN A 206 -13.05 -7.86 14.00
N GLU A 207 -11.84 -8.36 14.22
CA GLU A 207 -11.11 -8.16 15.47
C GLU A 207 -10.74 -6.69 15.67
N LYS A 208 -10.13 -6.04 14.68
CA LYS A 208 -9.82 -4.61 14.73
C LYS A 208 -11.08 -3.78 14.97
N MET A 209 -12.17 -4.03 14.27
CA MET A 209 -13.43 -3.31 14.44
C MET A 209 -14.06 -3.53 15.82
N ALA A 210 -13.79 -4.67 16.48
CA ALA A 210 -14.26 -4.90 17.85
C ALA A 210 -13.57 -3.95 18.85
N THR A 211 -12.29 -3.64 18.64
CA THR A 211 -11.54 -2.72 19.51
C THR A 211 -12.00 -1.26 19.42
N PHE A 212 -12.61 -0.85 18.29
CA PHE A 212 -13.13 0.52 18.11
C PHE A 212 -14.43 0.79 18.85
N LYS A 213 -15.10 -0.23 19.37
CA LYS A 213 -16.48 -0.11 19.89
C LYS A 213 -16.59 0.22 21.37
N ASP A 214 -15.49 0.23 22.12
CA ASP A 214 -15.57 0.22 23.58
C ASP A 214 -15.69 1.62 24.25
N ALA A 215 -15.33 2.72 23.56
CA ALA A 215 -15.52 4.06 24.08
C ALA A 215 -16.25 4.96 23.09
N GLY A 216 -17.31 5.66 23.56
CA GLY A 216 -18.07 6.66 22.80
C GLY A 216 -18.51 6.18 21.42
N ARG A 217 -19.71 5.63 21.31
CA ARG A 217 -20.24 5.14 20.03
C ARG A 217 -20.64 6.30 19.13
N TYR A 218 -20.01 6.39 17.97
CA TYR A 218 -20.40 7.29 16.90
C TYR A 218 -21.17 6.50 15.83
N GLU A 219 -22.20 7.09 15.24
CA GLU A 219 -22.96 6.48 14.16
C GLU A 219 -22.06 6.11 12.97
N GLN A 220 -21.06 6.94 12.70
CA GLN A 220 -20.06 6.77 11.64
C GLN A 220 -19.27 5.46 11.77
N ASP A 221 -19.06 4.96 12.98
CA ASP A 221 -18.29 3.72 13.22
C ASP A 221 -18.94 2.49 12.56
N ALA A 222 -20.26 2.51 12.38
CA ALA A 222 -20.99 1.43 11.72
C ALA A 222 -20.79 1.39 10.21
N HIS A 223 -20.28 2.45 9.62
CA HIS A 223 -20.20 2.63 8.19
C HIS A 223 -18.81 2.43 7.61
N ILE A 224 -17.78 2.28 8.43
CA ILE A 224 -16.41 2.11 7.99
C ILE A 224 -15.85 0.76 8.42
N ASP A 225 -15.23 0.06 7.50
CA ASP A 225 -14.41 -1.12 7.73
C ASP A 225 -12.95 -0.76 7.43
N PHE A 226 -12.03 -1.22 8.28
CA PHE A 226 -10.60 -1.08 8.08
C PHE A 226 -9.96 -2.45 7.94
N GLU A 227 -9.23 -2.65 6.84
CA GLU A 227 -8.43 -3.84 6.59
C GLU A 227 -6.97 -3.51 6.93
N PRO A 228 -6.40 -4.11 8.00
CA PRO A 228 -5.11 -3.68 8.54
C PRO A 228 -3.89 -4.10 7.71
N TYR A 229 -3.94 -5.21 6.95
CA TYR A 229 -2.80 -5.67 6.16
C TYR A 229 -2.54 -4.83 4.93
N GLU A 230 -3.60 -4.55 4.17
CA GLU A 230 -3.51 -3.72 2.97
C GLU A 230 -3.74 -2.22 3.27
N HIS A 231 -4.02 -1.90 4.54
CA HIS A 231 -4.34 -0.55 5.00
C HIS A 231 -5.47 0.10 4.19
N ILE A 232 -6.56 -0.68 3.99
CA ILE A 232 -7.69 -0.28 3.16
C ILE A 232 -8.87 0.14 4.03
N TYR A 233 -9.44 1.30 3.72
CA TYR A 233 -10.68 1.79 4.31
C TYR A 233 -11.84 1.55 3.36
N ILE A 234 -12.93 0.93 3.86
CA ILE A 234 -14.10 0.54 3.08
C ILE A 234 -15.34 1.17 3.71
N TYR A 235 -15.97 2.08 2.99
CA TYR A 235 -17.22 2.72 3.42
C TYR A 235 -18.41 1.87 3.00
N GLN A 236 -19.31 1.59 3.97
CA GLN A 236 -20.54 0.77 3.80
C GLN A 236 -20.30 -0.57 3.11
N GLY A 237 -19.14 -1.18 3.33
CA GLY A 237 -18.77 -2.46 2.75
C GLY A 237 -18.54 -2.45 1.23
N ARG A 238 -18.47 -1.29 0.57
CA ARG A 238 -18.45 -1.18 -0.90
C ARG A 238 -17.45 -0.17 -1.45
N GLN A 239 -17.45 1.04 -0.92
CA GLN A 239 -16.64 2.14 -1.44
C GLN A 239 -15.28 2.19 -0.75
N ARG A 240 -14.22 2.14 -1.53
CA ARG A 240 -12.87 2.33 -1.04
C ARG A 240 -12.60 3.82 -0.82
N LEU A 241 -12.03 4.16 0.34
CA LEU A 241 -11.62 5.52 0.67
C LEU A 241 -10.09 5.64 0.59
N LEU A 242 -9.62 6.80 0.14
CA LEU A 242 -8.18 7.09 0.02
C LEU A 242 -7.58 7.28 1.42
N PRO A 243 -6.49 6.57 1.79
CA PRO A 243 -5.77 6.85 3.02
C PRO A 243 -5.26 8.30 3.07
N VAL A 244 -5.42 8.97 4.21
CA VAL A 244 -4.91 10.34 4.41
C VAL A 244 -3.39 10.41 4.17
N SER A 245 -2.63 9.37 4.51
CA SER A 245 -1.19 9.31 4.22
C SER A 245 -0.89 9.37 2.71
N SER A 246 -1.70 8.72 1.89
CA SER A 246 -1.58 8.78 0.42
C SER A 246 -1.95 10.17 -0.12
N LEU A 247 -2.99 10.80 0.42
CA LEU A 247 -3.33 12.18 0.09
C LEU A 247 -2.20 13.14 0.45
N VAL A 248 -1.62 13.02 1.64
CA VAL A 248 -0.47 13.83 2.05
C VAL A 248 0.71 13.61 1.12
N GLY A 249 1.00 12.36 0.76
CA GLY A 249 2.07 12.01 -0.18
C GLY A 249 1.95 12.70 -1.55
N TYR A 250 0.74 13.01 -2.01
CA TYR A 250 0.52 13.76 -3.26
C TYR A 250 1.15 15.16 -3.25
N PHE A 251 1.27 15.77 -2.08
CA PHE A 251 1.82 17.12 -1.93
C PHE A 251 3.33 17.18 -1.75
N PHE A 252 4.03 16.05 -1.81
CA PHE A 252 5.47 15.99 -1.66
C PHE A 252 6.13 15.15 -2.75
N GLU A 253 7.43 15.38 -2.97
CA GLU A 253 8.17 14.60 -3.95
C GLU A 253 8.41 13.19 -3.44
N CYS A 254 7.99 12.19 -4.22
CA CYS A 254 8.31 10.80 -3.89
C CYS A 254 9.83 10.59 -3.91
N PHE A 255 10.36 9.94 -2.88
CA PHE A 255 11.76 9.54 -2.83
C PHE A 255 12.07 8.64 -4.02
N ASN A 256 13.09 9.02 -4.80
CA ASN A 256 13.60 8.21 -5.89
C ASN A 256 14.86 7.46 -5.43
N PRO A 257 14.73 6.20 -4.96
CA PRO A 257 15.86 5.45 -4.42
C PRO A 257 16.94 5.22 -5.46
N LEU A 258 16.57 5.02 -6.73
CA LEU A 258 17.54 4.79 -7.79
C LEU A 258 18.43 6.02 -8.04
N ALA A 259 17.81 7.19 -8.25
CA ALA A 259 18.57 8.41 -8.46
C ALA A 259 19.46 8.77 -7.24
N ALA A 260 19.03 8.37 -6.03
CA ALA A 260 19.83 8.52 -4.83
C ALA A 260 20.98 7.51 -4.79
N ALA A 261 20.77 6.26 -5.20
CA ALA A 261 21.78 5.21 -5.27
C ALA A 261 22.85 5.54 -6.33
N GLU A 262 22.43 6.02 -7.50
CA GLU A 262 23.36 6.50 -8.54
C GLU A 262 24.25 7.65 -8.06
N ARG A 263 23.69 8.58 -7.31
CA ARG A 263 24.46 9.65 -6.66
C ARG A 263 25.44 9.11 -5.60
N GLN A 264 25.04 8.10 -4.83
CA GLN A 264 25.95 7.44 -3.89
C GLN A 264 27.09 6.69 -4.60
N TRP A 265 26.78 6.03 -5.71
CA TRP A 265 27.81 5.42 -6.54
C TRP A 265 28.82 6.44 -7.03
N GLN A 266 28.36 7.55 -7.58
CA GLN A 266 29.23 8.63 -8.08
C GLN A 266 30.08 9.27 -6.97
N ASN A 267 29.50 9.47 -5.78
CA ASN A 267 30.15 10.21 -4.70
C ASN A 267 30.97 9.32 -3.74
N LYS A 268 30.58 8.07 -3.54
CA LYS A 268 31.13 7.18 -2.52
C LYS A 268 31.58 5.83 -3.05
N GLY A 269 31.33 5.52 -4.33
CA GLY A 269 31.65 4.23 -4.94
C GLY A 269 30.84 3.05 -4.41
N ILE A 270 29.71 3.29 -3.71
CA ILE A 270 28.83 2.22 -3.23
C ILE A 270 28.01 1.69 -4.41
N PRO A 271 28.06 0.37 -4.72
CA PRO A 271 27.26 -0.20 -5.81
C PRO A 271 25.77 0.12 -5.69
N VAL A 272 25.15 0.48 -6.80
CA VAL A 272 23.73 0.88 -6.83
C VAL A 272 22.83 -0.20 -6.23
N GLU A 273 23.08 -1.46 -6.57
CA GLU A 273 22.32 -2.61 -6.07
C GLU A 273 22.45 -2.77 -4.55
N GLU A 274 23.67 -2.61 -4.03
CA GLU A 274 23.93 -2.67 -2.59
C GLU A 274 23.22 -1.54 -1.84
N ALA A 275 23.23 -0.32 -2.38
CA ALA A 275 22.53 0.81 -1.79
C ALA A 275 21.01 0.61 -1.80
N LEU A 276 20.45 0.09 -2.89
CA LEU A 276 19.02 -0.20 -3.02
C LEU A 276 18.58 -1.30 -2.07
N ASP A 277 19.33 -2.40 -2.01
CA ASP A 277 19.06 -3.53 -1.11
C ASP A 277 19.12 -3.10 0.37
N HIS A 278 20.12 -2.33 0.73
CA HIS A 278 20.25 -1.78 2.08
C HIS A 278 19.06 -0.89 2.47
N TRP A 279 18.60 -0.01 1.56
CA TRP A 279 17.47 0.87 1.85
C TRP A 279 16.15 0.12 1.88
N ASP A 280 15.96 -0.87 1.02
CA ASP A 280 14.79 -1.74 1.03
C ASP A 280 14.69 -2.49 2.37
N ARG A 281 15.78 -3.13 2.79
CA ARG A 281 15.84 -3.81 4.10
C ARG A 281 15.54 -2.88 5.27
N ILE A 282 16.18 -1.69 5.29
CA ILE A 282 15.96 -0.72 6.38
C ILE A 282 14.52 -0.17 6.34
N GLY A 283 14.00 0.12 5.15
CA GLY A 283 12.64 0.63 4.97
C GLY A 283 11.60 -0.39 5.44
N THR A 284 11.73 -1.65 5.01
CA THR A 284 10.86 -2.76 5.43
C THR A 284 10.92 -2.97 6.94
N MET A 285 12.13 -3.06 7.49
CA MET A 285 12.32 -3.20 8.94
C MET A 285 11.70 -2.04 9.72
N ALA A 286 11.91 -0.80 9.27
CA ALA A 286 11.35 0.37 9.95
C ALA A 286 9.82 0.38 9.93
N SER A 287 9.21 -0.03 8.82
CA SER A 287 7.77 -0.15 8.66
C SER A 287 7.19 -1.25 9.57
N GLU A 288 7.71 -2.48 9.47
CA GLU A 288 7.20 -3.63 10.23
C GLU A 288 7.37 -3.45 11.74
N VAL A 289 8.56 -3.05 12.19
CA VAL A 289 8.81 -2.79 13.62
C VAL A 289 8.01 -1.57 14.11
N GLY A 290 7.79 -0.57 13.26
CA GLY A 290 6.88 0.54 13.55
C GLY A 290 5.45 0.06 13.82
N THR A 291 4.90 -0.74 12.91
CA THR A 291 3.56 -1.35 13.06
C THR A 291 3.48 -2.24 14.31
N PHE A 292 4.52 -3.01 14.59
CA PHE A 292 4.59 -3.82 15.81
C PHE A 292 4.53 -2.94 17.08
N VAL A 293 5.30 -1.84 17.14
CA VAL A 293 5.26 -0.92 18.28
C VAL A 293 3.87 -0.31 18.46
N HIS A 294 3.19 0.13 17.38
CA HIS A 294 1.80 0.60 17.45
C HIS A 294 0.86 -0.46 18.04
N ALA A 295 0.94 -1.71 17.57
CA ALA A 295 0.15 -2.80 18.13
C ALA A 295 0.46 -3.06 19.62
N GLN A 296 1.72 -2.90 20.05
CA GLN A 296 2.08 -3.06 21.46
C GLN A 296 1.57 -1.92 22.34
N THR A 297 1.54 -0.67 21.85
CA THR A 297 0.92 0.45 22.59
C THR A 297 -0.59 0.24 22.74
N GLU A 298 -1.26 -0.24 21.71
CA GLU A 298 -2.68 -0.63 21.76
C GLU A 298 -2.92 -1.75 22.79
N ASN A 299 -2.13 -2.82 22.76
CA ASN A 299 -2.22 -3.94 23.69
C ASN A 299 -2.03 -3.49 25.13
N TYR A 300 -1.07 -2.59 25.37
CA TYR A 300 -0.84 -2.08 26.73
C TYR A 300 -2.08 -1.40 27.32
N PHE A 301 -2.76 -0.55 26.57
CA PHE A 301 -3.97 0.11 27.07
C PHE A 301 -5.18 -0.84 27.13
N ARG A 302 -5.20 -1.90 26.31
CA ARG A 302 -6.29 -2.87 26.28
C ARG A 302 -6.20 -3.87 27.43
N ASP A 303 -5.03 -4.45 27.68
CA ASP A 303 -4.84 -5.58 28.59
C ASP A 303 -3.55 -5.52 29.43
N GLY A 304 -2.75 -4.47 29.30
CA GLY A 304 -1.49 -4.28 30.04
C GLY A 304 -0.29 -5.04 29.48
N THR A 305 -0.43 -5.71 28.33
CA THR A 305 0.67 -6.47 27.72
C THR A 305 1.50 -5.59 26.79
N PHE A 306 2.80 -5.88 26.69
CA PHE A 306 3.70 -5.22 25.74
C PHE A 306 4.89 -6.17 25.46
N GLU A 307 4.89 -6.80 24.32
CA GLU A 307 6.00 -7.62 23.85
C GLU A 307 7.15 -6.76 23.35
N THR A 308 8.39 -7.24 23.55
CA THR A 308 9.59 -6.43 23.27
C THR A 308 10.51 -7.01 22.22
N VAL A 309 10.14 -8.12 21.60
CA VAL A 309 10.93 -8.79 20.57
C VAL A 309 10.06 -9.00 19.34
N TYR A 310 10.52 -8.49 18.20
CA TYR A 310 9.89 -8.67 16.90
C TYR A 310 10.77 -9.57 16.01
N PRO A 311 10.25 -10.68 15.48
CA PRO A 311 10.97 -11.54 14.55
C PRO A 311 10.91 -10.96 13.14
N PHE A 312 11.89 -10.11 12.80
CA PHE A 312 12.02 -9.53 11.47
C PHE A 312 12.57 -10.56 10.49
N CYS A 313 11.83 -10.82 9.41
CA CYS A 313 12.25 -11.74 8.36
C CYS A 313 12.49 -10.99 7.05
N TYR A 314 13.72 -11.02 6.57
CA TYR A 314 14.07 -10.39 5.29
C TYR A 314 14.84 -11.37 4.40
N ARG A 315 14.32 -11.66 3.21
CA ARG A 315 14.89 -12.62 2.24
C ARG A 315 15.25 -13.99 2.80
N GLY A 316 14.43 -14.47 3.75
CA GLY A 316 14.61 -15.78 4.37
C GLY A 316 15.56 -15.81 5.57
N GLU A 317 16.19 -14.68 5.91
CA GLU A 317 16.94 -14.52 7.15
C GLU A 317 16.05 -13.89 8.21
N THR A 318 16.01 -14.49 9.40
CA THR A 318 15.23 -13.98 10.54
C THR A 318 16.17 -13.39 11.57
N GLU A 319 15.86 -12.18 12.02
CA GLU A 319 16.59 -11.45 13.05
C GLU A 319 15.60 -11.01 14.14
N GLU A 320 15.99 -11.15 15.40
CA GLU A 320 15.18 -10.64 16.51
C GLU A 320 15.48 -9.18 16.77
N ILE A 321 14.49 -8.33 16.59
CA ILE A 321 14.59 -6.87 16.84
C ILE A 321 13.99 -6.58 18.20
N SER A 322 14.82 -6.06 19.13
CA SER A 322 14.35 -5.64 20.44
C SER A 322 13.76 -4.23 20.37
N VAL A 323 12.56 -4.06 20.93
CA VAL A 323 11.87 -2.75 21.12
C VAL A 323 11.74 -2.41 22.62
N GLU A 324 12.65 -2.93 23.45
CA GLU A 324 12.64 -2.67 24.90
C GLU A 324 12.81 -1.19 25.23
N LYS A 325 13.62 -0.44 24.47
CA LYS A 325 13.78 1.01 24.66
C LYS A 325 12.52 1.79 24.31
N GLU A 326 11.89 1.44 23.19
CA GLU A 326 10.61 2.03 22.77
C GLU A 326 9.54 1.81 23.84
N LYS A 327 9.47 0.61 24.43
CA LYS A 327 8.60 0.31 25.58
C LYS A 327 8.90 1.20 26.78
N GLN A 328 10.17 1.34 27.15
CA GLN A 328 10.56 2.21 28.29
C GLN A 328 10.16 3.67 28.04
N HIS A 329 10.41 4.18 26.83
CA HIS A 329 9.99 5.52 26.42
C HIS A 329 8.48 5.69 26.49
N PHE A 330 7.73 4.73 25.97
CA PHE A 330 6.28 4.71 26.00
C PHE A 330 5.73 4.71 27.42
N LEU A 331 6.22 3.82 28.29
CA LEU A 331 5.77 3.75 29.69
C LEU A 331 6.09 5.03 30.46
N GLN A 332 7.25 5.63 30.20
CA GLN A 332 7.61 6.91 30.80
C GLN A 332 6.66 8.03 30.32
N PHE A 333 6.38 8.08 28.99
CA PHE A 333 5.40 9.03 28.44
C PHE A 333 4.01 8.87 29.08
N VAL A 334 3.48 7.65 29.15
CA VAL A 334 2.16 7.36 29.75
C VAL A 334 2.09 7.86 31.18
N LYS A 335 3.17 7.68 31.96
CA LYS A 335 3.27 8.14 33.33
C LYS A 335 3.32 9.67 33.43
N ASP A 336 4.18 10.30 32.62
CA ASP A 336 4.44 11.74 32.68
C ASP A 336 3.21 12.58 32.25
N TYR A 337 2.45 12.07 31.28
CA TYR A 337 1.25 12.71 30.74
C TYR A 337 -0.06 12.20 31.36
N ALA A 338 0.01 11.24 32.29
CA ALA A 338 -1.16 10.62 32.93
C ALA A 338 -2.21 10.16 31.90
N ILE A 339 -1.76 9.52 30.81
CA ILE A 339 -2.59 9.17 29.66
C ILE A 339 -3.76 8.28 30.06
N LEU A 340 -4.97 8.73 29.72
CA LEU A 340 -6.20 7.97 29.82
C LEU A 340 -6.87 7.93 28.43
N PRO A 341 -6.82 6.77 27.73
CA PRO A 341 -7.40 6.65 26.41
C PRO A 341 -8.92 6.89 26.40
N TYR A 342 -9.37 7.74 25.48
CA TYR A 342 -10.79 7.79 25.11
C TYR A 342 -11.07 6.77 24.00
N ARG A 343 -10.25 6.75 22.94
CA ARG A 343 -10.25 5.75 21.88
C ARG A 343 -8.84 5.52 21.33
N GLN A 344 -8.62 4.32 20.81
CA GLN A 344 -7.39 3.91 20.15
C GLN A 344 -7.71 3.40 18.75
N GLU A 345 -6.74 3.49 17.85
CA GLU A 345 -6.83 2.95 16.47
C GLU A 345 -8.20 3.30 15.84
N TRP A 346 -8.60 4.56 15.97
CA TRP A 346 -9.93 5.00 15.55
C TRP A 346 -9.97 5.42 14.09
N PRO A 347 -10.66 4.66 13.19
CA PRO A 347 -10.83 5.08 11.82
C PRO A 347 -11.83 6.22 11.72
N VAL A 348 -11.40 7.32 11.11
CA VAL A 348 -12.20 8.49 10.81
C VAL A 348 -12.22 8.75 9.31
N TYR A 349 -13.30 9.32 8.78
CA TYR A 349 -13.44 9.50 7.35
C TYR A 349 -14.28 10.71 6.94
N ASP A 350 -14.09 11.13 5.69
CA ASP A 350 -14.90 12.11 4.98
C ASP A 350 -15.29 11.55 3.61
N THR A 351 -16.57 11.27 3.42
CA THR A 351 -17.08 10.73 2.15
C THR A 351 -17.14 11.77 1.04
N THR A 352 -17.21 13.07 1.37
CA THR A 352 -17.20 14.16 0.39
C THR A 352 -15.84 14.30 -0.28
N LEU A 353 -14.78 14.11 0.50
CA LEU A 353 -13.40 14.12 0.01
C LEU A 353 -12.92 12.71 -0.38
N ASN A 354 -13.69 11.67 -0.11
CA ASN A 354 -13.35 10.25 -0.30
C ASN A 354 -12.03 9.86 0.38
N ILE A 355 -11.83 10.31 1.63
CA ILE A 355 -10.61 10.04 2.41
C ILE A 355 -10.94 9.39 3.74
N ALA A 356 -9.98 8.64 4.28
CA ALA A 356 -10.04 8.07 5.61
C ALA A 356 -8.65 7.94 6.23
N GLY A 357 -8.62 7.79 7.55
CA GLY A 357 -7.38 7.48 8.27
C GLY A 357 -7.66 6.97 9.66
N THR A 358 -6.64 6.44 10.32
CA THR A 358 -6.72 5.91 11.67
C THR A 358 -5.97 6.82 12.62
N ILE A 359 -6.62 7.17 13.73
CA ILE A 359 -6.03 7.94 14.84
C ILE A 359 -5.51 6.93 15.86
N ASP A 360 -4.19 6.96 16.13
CA ASP A 360 -3.54 6.00 17.02
C ASP A 360 -4.11 6.08 18.44
N LEU A 361 -4.21 7.31 18.99
CA LEU A 361 -4.76 7.55 20.32
C LEU A 361 -5.43 8.93 20.40
N ILE A 362 -6.61 8.97 20.98
CA ILE A 362 -7.28 10.20 21.35
C ILE A 362 -7.68 10.15 22.84
N CYS A 363 -7.41 11.23 23.57
CA CYS A 363 -7.75 11.40 24.96
C CYS A 363 -8.73 12.56 25.14
N GLN A 364 -9.68 12.40 26.06
CA GLN A 364 -10.59 13.49 26.42
C GLN A 364 -10.01 14.27 27.59
N GLU A 365 -9.99 15.59 27.46
CA GLU A 365 -9.57 16.50 28.52
C GLU A 365 -10.72 16.83 29.51
N ASP A 366 -10.38 17.39 30.69
CA ASP A 366 -11.36 17.70 31.73
C ASP A 366 -12.46 18.68 31.31
N ASP A 367 -12.17 19.51 30.29
CA ASP A 367 -13.15 20.48 29.74
C ASP A 367 -13.97 19.92 28.57
N GLY A 368 -13.80 18.65 28.25
CA GLY A 368 -14.51 17.95 27.18
C GLY A 368 -13.92 18.14 25.78
N GLU A 369 -12.83 18.89 25.63
CA GLU A 369 -12.05 18.90 24.38
C GLU A 369 -11.16 17.67 24.31
N PHE A 370 -10.49 17.48 23.18
CA PHE A 370 -9.71 16.26 22.90
C PHE A 370 -8.28 16.56 22.49
N THR A 371 -7.37 15.68 22.89
CA THR A 371 -5.97 15.68 22.45
C THR A 371 -5.67 14.41 21.66
N ILE A 372 -5.08 14.57 20.48
CA ILE A 372 -4.62 13.47 19.63
C ILE A 372 -3.14 13.20 19.91
N TYR A 373 -2.78 11.94 20.07
CA TYR A 373 -1.43 11.46 20.15
C TYR A 373 -1.18 10.44 19.04
N ASP A 374 -0.04 10.56 18.36
CA ASP A 374 0.35 9.75 17.23
C ASP A 374 1.78 9.24 17.44
N TRP A 375 1.95 7.92 17.41
CA TRP A 375 3.20 7.27 17.72
C TRP A 375 4.16 7.29 16.54
N LYS A 376 5.41 7.68 16.77
CA LYS A 376 6.43 7.72 15.72
C LYS A 376 7.73 7.07 16.18
N ARG A 377 8.12 5.98 15.51
CA ARG A 377 9.39 5.30 15.70
C ARG A 377 10.41 5.80 14.67
N SER A 378 10.70 7.10 14.66
CA SER A 378 11.55 7.71 13.63
C SER A 378 12.39 8.85 14.15
N ALA A 379 13.70 8.81 13.89
CA ALA A 379 14.63 9.91 14.16
C ALA A 379 14.49 11.09 13.16
N LYS A 380 13.54 11.03 12.21
CA LYS A 380 13.34 12.08 11.18
C LYS A 380 12.29 13.12 11.58
N VAL A 381 11.67 12.99 12.74
CA VAL A 381 10.63 13.90 13.24
C VAL A 381 11.23 15.03 14.07
N VAL A 382 12.14 14.69 14.95
CA VAL A 382 12.83 15.64 15.84
C VAL A 382 14.34 15.45 15.77
N ASN A 383 15.09 16.48 16.13
CA ASN A 383 16.56 16.38 16.29
C ASN A 383 16.93 15.75 17.64
N ALA A 384 18.24 15.61 17.91
CA ALA A 384 18.75 15.02 19.16
C ALA A 384 18.37 15.82 20.43
N GLN A 385 17.91 17.05 20.28
CA GLN A 385 17.44 17.91 21.37
C GLN A 385 15.91 17.89 21.51
N GLY A 386 15.21 17.05 20.74
CA GLY A 386 13.76 16.93 20.75
C GLY A 386 13.02 18.06 20.00
N GLN A 387 13.71 18.89 19.25
CA GLN A 387 13.09 19.96 18.47
C GLN A 387 12.62 19.42 17.11
N PRO A 388 11.44 19.80 16.63
CA PRO A 388 10.94 19.40 15.31
C PRO A 388 11.92 19.74 14.18
N ILE A 389 12.08 18.82 13.24
CA ILE A 389 12.88 19.05 12.02
C ILE A 389 11.99 19.75 11.00
N THR A 390 12.18 21.06 10.86
CA THR A 390 11.34 21.94 10.03
C THR A 390 12.01 22.38 8.73
N GLU A 391 13.27 22.03 8.51
CA GLU A 391 14.01 22.36 7.28
C GLU A 391 14.10 21.15 6.36
N GLY A 392 13.58 21.27 5.15
CA GLY A 392 13.67 20.23 4.13
C GLY A 392 15.11 19.97 3.70
N PHE A 393 15.45 18.72 3.44
CA PHE A 393 16.78 18.35 2.95
C PHE A 393 17.10 19.09 1.65
N ASN A 394 18.22 19.85 1.63
CA ASN A 394 18.59 20.74 0.53
C ASN A 394 17.52 21.78 0.16
N GLY A 395 16.71 22.25 1.12
CA GLY A 395 15.67 23.23 0.89
C GLY A 395 14.47 22.71 0.10
N LYS A 396 14.25 21.39 0.06
CA LYS A 396 13.07 20.80 -0.58
C LYS A 396 11.78 21.31 0.03
N MET A 397 10.82 21.58 -0.85
CA MET A 397 9.50 22.09 -0.51
C MET A 397 8.42 21.18 -1.06
N SER A 398 7.24 21.30 -0.50
CA SER A 398 6.02 20.67 -1.00
C SER A 398 5.68 21.09 -2.44
N LEU A 399 4.81 20.32 -3.06
CA LEU A 399 4.33 20.46 -4.44
C LEU A 399 2.82 20.81 -4.47
N ASN A 400 2.27 20.90 -5.65
CA ASN A 400 0.83 20.87 -5.92
C ASN A 400 0.00 21.94 -5.16
N GLY A 401 0.56 23.13 -4.98
CA GLY A 401 -0.18 24.32 -4.53
C GLY A 401 -0.18 24.57 -3.03
N ILE A 402 0.57 23.80 -2.25
CA ILE A 402 0.89 24.14 -0.85
C ILE A 402 2.36 24.56 -0.73
N ASN A 403 2.71 25.25 0.34
CA ASN A 403 4.08 25.77 0.53
C ASN A 403 4.59 25.42 1.93
N LEU A 404 5.13 24.20 2.07
CA LEU A 404 5.72 23.67 3.31
C LEU A 404 7.07 23.03 3.01
N PRO A 405 8.03 23.07 3.93
CA PRO A 405 9.26 22.28 3.81
C PRO A 405 8.95 20.77 3.73
N ASP A 406 9.64 20.07 2.84
CA ASP A 406 9.52 18.62 2.69
C ASP A 406 10.29 17.91 3.82
N THR A 407 9.59 17.67 4.93
CA THR A 407 10.10 16.96 6.11
C THR A 407 9.07 15.98 6.64
N SER A 408 9.53 14.89 7.27
CA SER A 408 8.63 13.95 7.95
C SER A 408 7.74 14.63 8.99
N PHE A 409 8.25 15.67 9.66
CA PHE A 409 7.45 16.45 10.62
C PHE A 409 6.23 17.10 9.96
N TYR A 410 6.41 17.81 8.84
CA TYR A 410 5.28 18.46 8.15
C TYR A 410 4.33 17.46 7.47
N HIS A 411 4.82 16.29 6.99
CA HIS A 411 3.94 15.23 6.51
C HIS A 411 2.98 14.78 7.62
N TYR A 412 3.49 14.54 8.83
CA TYR A 412 2.66 14.17 9.97
C TYR A 412 1.80 15.32 10.47
N CYS A 413 2.29 16.56 10.41
CA CYS A 413 1.45 17.73 10.73
C CYS A 413 0.22 17.81 9.84
N LEU A 414 0.36 17.60 8.52
CA LEU A 414 -0.77 17.58 7.60
C LEU A 414 -1.72 16.42 7.90
N GLN A 415 -1.19 15.22 8.15
CA GLN A 415 -1.98 14.05 8.51
C GLN A 415 -2.84 14.31 9.75
N GLN A 416 -2.26 14.82 10.82
CA GLN A 416 -2.98 15.11 12.05
C GLN A 416 -4.02 16.24 11.89
N ASN A 417 -3.71 17.27 11.12
CA ASN A 417 -4.66 18.34 10.85
C ASN A 417 -5.82 17.88 9.96
N LEU A 418 -5.64 16.93 9.06
CA LEU A 418 -6.73 16.29 8.31
C LEU A 418 -7.61 15.44 9.23
N TYR A 419 -7.02 14.71 10.19
CA TYR A 419 -7.77 13.99 11.21
C TYR A 419 -8.59 14.96 12.08
N ARG A 420 -7.98 16.05 12.55
CA ARG A 420 -8.69 17.12 13.27
C ARG A 420 -9.86 17.67 12.45
N TYR A 421 -9.63 17.98 11.17
CA TYR A 421 -10.68 18.47 10.27
C TYR A 421 -11.85 17.49 10.19
N MET A 422 -11.59 16.20 9.98
CA MET A 422 -12.65 15.18 9.94
C MET A 422 -13.41 15.10 11.25
N LEU A 423 -12.72 15.07 12.41
CA LEU A 423 -13.33 15.03 13.74
C LEU A 423 -14.21 16.25 14.02
N GLU A 424 -13.70 17.45 13.74
CA GLU A 424 -14.42 18.70 13.99
C GLU A 424 -15.61 18.88 13.04
N THR A 425 -15.51 18.40 11.79
CA THR A 425 -16.55 18.57 10.77
C THR A 425 -17.64 17.51 10.86
N HIS A 426 -17.28 16.25 11.09
CA HIS A 426 -18.21 15.11 10.93
C HIS A 426 -18.57 14.41 12.25
N TYR A 427 -17.74 14.55 13.30
CA TYR A 427 -17.94 13.82 14.55
C TYR A 427 -18.35 14.72 15.73
N GLY A 428 -18.41 16.04 15.53
CA GLY A 428 -18.74 17.01 16.59
C GLY A 428 -17.70 17.10 17.71
N ILE A 429 -16.49 16.62 17.45
CA ILE A 429 -15.37 16.61 18.40
C ILE A 429 -14.52 17.86 18.19
N ARG A 430 -14.22 18.58 19.27
CA ARG A 430 -13.28 19.70 19.26
C ARG A 430 -11.89 19.22 19.67
N VAL A 431 -10.91 19.37 18.79
CA VAL A 431 -9.51 19.00 19.05
C VAL A 431 -8.73 20.18 19.59
N ARG A 432 -8.29 20.07 20.86
CA ARG A 432 -7.45 21.07 21.54
C ARG A 432 -6.03 21.04 21.01
N ALA A 433 -5.41 19.87 21.00
CA ALA A 433 -4.01 19.66 20.66
C ALA A 433 -3.81 18.38 19.86
N MET A 434 -2.72 18.36 19.11
CA MET A 434 -2.23 17.20 18.36
C MET A 434 -0.74 17.07 18.64
N ASN A 435 -0.27 15.86 18.95
CA ASN A 435 1.09 15.60 19.37
C ASN A 435 1.66 14.37 18.65
N LEU A 436 2.87 14.50 18.15
CA LEU A 436 3.67 13.37 17.69
C LEU A 436 4.55 12.90 18.86
N VAL A 437 4.36 11.67 19.29
CA VAL A 437 5.13 11.07 20.37
C VAL A 437 6.22 10.19 19.74
N VAL A 438 7.46 10.64 19.86
CA VAL A 438 8.61 9.99 19.23
C VAL A 438 9.21 8.97 20.19
N LEU A 439 9.05 7.69 19.85
CA LEU A 439 9.51 6.52 20.61
C LEU A 439 10.74 5.88 19.92
N CYS A 440 11.73 6.68 19.55
CA CYS A 440 12.91 6.18 18.83
C CYS A 440 13.99 5.69 19.81
N ALA A 441 14.48 4.46 19.62
CA ALA A 441 15.51 3.86 20.46
C ALA A 441 16.87 4.57 20.41
N ASP A 442 17.11 5.40 19.37
CA ASP A 442 18.36 6.17 19.23
C ASP A 442 18.42 7.37 20.20
N TYR A 443 17.30 7.74 20.79
CA TYR A 443 17.21 8.83 21.74
C TYR A 443 17.32 8.36 23.19
N PRO A 444 17.74 9.23 24.13
CA PRO A 444 17.86 8.89 25.53
C PRO A 444 16.49 8.80 26.24
N SER A 445 15.43 9.38 25.66
CA SER A 445 14.07 9.37 26.16
C SER A 445 13.10 9.57 24.99
N TYR A 446 11.78 9.48 25.28
CA TYR A 446 10.78 9.93 24.32
C TYR A 446 10.84 11.45 24.12
N TYR A 447 10.32 11.91 22.99
CA TYR A 447 10.05 13.31 22.75
C TYR A 447 8.61 13.52 22.32
N VAL A 448 8.06 14.70 22.64
CA VAL A 448 6.74 15.11 22.18
C VAL A 448 6.88 16.34 21.31
N ALA A 449 6.54 16.22 20.05
CA ALA A 449 6.50 17.33 19.11
C ALA A 449 5.05 17.79 18.92
N GLN A 450 4.74 18.99 19.40
CA GLN A 450 3.41 19.57 19.22
C GLN A 450 3.17 19.91 17.75
N VAL A 451 2.04 19.48 17.22
CA VAL A 451 1.58 19.76 15.85
C VAL A 451 0.86 21.10 15.83
N PRO A 452 1.29 22.09 15.05
CA PRO A 452 0.58 23.35 14.90
C PRO A 452 -0.76 23.16 14.19
N LYS A 453 -1.77 23.95 14.54
CA LYS A 453 -3.02 24.05 13.78
C LYS A 453 -2.75 24.77 12.46
N MET A 454 -3.10 24.13 11.33
CA MET A 454 -2.74 24.58 9.99
C MET A 454 -3.98 24.86 9.12
N ASP A 455 -4.93 25.66 9.67
CA ASP A 455 -6.26 25.85 9.07
C ASP A 455 -6.22 26.36 7.62
N GLU A 456 -5.34 27.30 7.31
CA GLU A 456 -5.19 27.85 5.95
C GLU A 456 -4.70 26.78 4.95
N VAL A 457 -3.68 26.01 5.35
CA VAL A 457 -3.11 24.96 4.49
C VAL A 457 -4.13 23.82 4.28
N ILE A 458 -4.84 23.42 5.34
CA ILE A 458 -5.89 22.40 5.22
C ILE A 458 -7.04 22.89 4.33
N SER A 459 -7.44 24.15 4.44
CA SER A 459 -8.45 24.72 3.55
C SER A 459 -7.99 24.71 2.07
N GLN A 460 -6.71 24.98 1.82
CA GLN A 460 -6.13 24.87 0.47
C GLN A 460 -6.15 23.43 -0.02
N ILE A 461 -5.73 22.46 0.80
CA ILE A 461 -5.74 21.01 0.47
C ILE A 461 -7.17 20.57 0.15
N ILE A 462 -8.16 20.92 0.97
CA ILE A 462 -9.57 20.57 0.75
C ILE A 462 -10.05 21.15 -0.59
N GLY A 463 -9.74 22.41 -0.86
CA GLY A 463 -10.10 23.04 -2.13
C GLY A 463 -9.45 22.38 -3.36
N ILE A 464 -8.21 21.89 -3.22
CA ILE A 464 -7.53 21.12 -4.28
C ILE A 464 -8.19 19.74 -4.42
N CYS A 465 -8.45 19.03 -3.31
CA CYS A 465 -9.11 17.73 -3.33
C CYS A 465 -10.46 17.78 -4.05
N GLN A 466 -11.27 18.78 -3.76
CA GLN A 466 -12.58 18.96 -4.39
C GLN A 466 -12.48 19.29 -5.88
N ARG A 467 -11.59 20.22 -6.25
CA ARG A 467 -11.42 20.61 -7.67
C ARG A 467 -10.87 19.48 -8.55
N GLU A 468 -10.01 18.64 -7.99
CA GLU A 468 -9.28 17.62 -8.74
C GLU A 468 -9.78 16.21 -8.48
N ASP A 469 -10.80 16.07 -7.63
CA ASP A 469 -11.34 14.77 -7.20
C ASP A 469 -10.25 13.79 -6.74
N LEU A 470 -9.31 14.30 -5.91
CA LEU A 470 -8.13 13.54 -5.52
C LEU A 470 -8.47 12.24 -4.80
N GLY A 471 -9.53 12.25 -3.98
CA GLY A 471 -9.95 11.08 -3.22
C GLY A 471 -10.32 9.87 -4.09
N HIS A 472 -10.85 10.07 -5.29
CA HIS A 472 -11.10 9.01 -6.25
C HIS A 472 -9.94 8.79 -7.21
N ARG A 473 -9.35 9.89 -7.70
CA ARG A 473 -8.26 9.84 -8.69
C ARG A 473 -7.01 9.12 -8.19
N LEU A 474 -6.63 9.28 -6.93
CA LEU A 474 -5.46 8.63 -6.35
C LEU A 474 -5.70 7.16 -5.93
N LEU A 475 -6.94 6.68 -5.97
CA LEU A 475 -7.29 5.28 -5.78
C LEU A 475 -7.25 4.45 -7.08
N THR A 476 -7.28 5.12 -8.23
CA THR A 476 -7.21 4.51 -9.57
C THR A 476 -5.78 4.47 -10.08
#